data_79ba1213fcad3e206d4d0cf654c62800
#
_entry.id   79ba1213fcad3e206d4d0cf654c62800
#
_cell.length_a   1.000
_cell.length_b   1.000
_cell.length_c   1.000
_cell.angle_alpha   90.00
_cell.angle_beta   90.00
_cell.angle_gamma   90.00
#
_symmetry.space_group_name_H-M   'P 1'
#
loop_
_entity.id
_entity.type
_entity.pdbx_description
1 polymer ?
#
loop_
_entity_poly.entity_id
_entity_poly.type
_entity_poly.pdbx_seq_one_letter_code
_entity_poly.pdbx_strand_id
1 'polypeptide(L)'
;MLERQLRGLAERGINLLPAVEITTHYIFERDGFVALVERNKEGGFGNIGAPGLLVEQGGFAALVWRNGEPWFVARGFEQRATGEQVTSIRSFAYDLESSLKPRQ
;
A
#
# COMPACT_ATOMS: atom_id res chain seq x y z
N MET A 1 5.26 11.46 17.31
CA MET A 1 4.07 11.15 16.50
C MET A 1 4.40 10.20 15.37
N LEU A 2 5.35 10.55 14.52
CA LEU A 2 5.77 9.69 13.43
C LEU A 2 6.25 8.33 13.91
N GLU A 3 7.06 8.31 14.97
CA GLU A 3 7.59 7.06 15.51
C GLU A 3 6.50 6.13 16.02
N ARG A 4 5.46 6.68 16.62
CA ARG A 4 4.34 5.90 17.13
C ARG A 4 3.57 5.26 15.98
N GLN A 5 3.35 6.02 14.91
CA GLN A 5 2.67 5.52 13.73
C GLN A 5 3.47 4.41 13.06
N LEU A 6 4.78 4.60 12.92
CA LEU A 6 5.65 3.58 12.33
C LEU A 6 5.69 2.31 13.18
N ARG A 7 5.69 2.46 14.49
CA ARG A 7 5.64 1.31 15.40
C ARG A 7 4.35 0.54 15.26
N GLY A 8 3.23 1.25 15.17
CA GLY A 8 1.93 0.61 14.97
C GLY A 8 1.87 -0.17 13.66
N LEU A 9 2.47 0.37 12.60
CA LEU A 9 2.55 -0.31 11.32
C LEU A 9 3.40 -1.57 11.42
N ALA A 10 4.56 -1.47 12.08
CA ALA A 10 5.46 -2.61 12.24
C ALA A 10 4.78 -3.74 13.02
N GLU A 11 4.00 -3.40 14.04
CA GLU A 11 3.26 -4.39 14.83
C GLU A 11 2.23 -5.13 14.00
N ARG A 12 1.76 -4.53 12.91
CA ARG A 12 0.81 -5.14 11.98
C ARG A 12 1.50 -5.78 10.78
N GLY A 13 2.82 -5.91 10.83
CA GLY A 13 3.58 -6.53 9.75
C GLY A 13 3.75 -5.65 8.52
N ILE A 14 3.48 -4.36 8.64
CA ILE A 14 3.61 -3.43 7.53
C ILE A 14 5.01 -2.82 7.56
N ASN A 15 5.73 -2.94 6.46
CA ASN A 15 7.11 -2.50 6.34
C ASN A 15 7.22 -1.24 5.50
N LEU A 16 8.11 -0.34 5.91
CA LEU A 16 8.45 0.82 5.10
C LEU A 16 9.60 0.43 4.18
N LEU A 17 9.37 0.48 2.87
CA LEU A 17 10.41 0.14 1.91
C LEU A 17 11.26 1.36 1.60
N PRO A 18 12.59 1.20 1.54
CA PRO A 18 13.45 2.31 1.14
C PRO A 18 13.23 2.63 -0.33
N ALA A 19 13.06 3.92 -0.62
CA ALA A 19 12.85 4.38 -1.98
C ALA A 19 13.64 5.68 -2.15
N VAL A 20 14.91 5.55 -2.45
CA VAL A 20 15.85 6.67 -2.50
C VAL A 20 15.46 7.67 -3.59
N GLU A 21 14.88 7.19 -4.67
CA GLU A 21 14.51 8.02 -5.80
C GLU A 21 13.14 8.68 -5.67
N ILE A 22 12.33 8.22 -4.73
CA ILE A 22 10.98 8.77 -4.53
C ILE A 22 10.98 9.60 -3.26
N THR A 23 10.95 10.92 -3.41
CA THR A 23 10.98 11.83 -2.27
C THR A 23 9.60 12.36 -1.88
N THR A 24 8.60 12.12 -2.73
CA THR A 24 7.24 12.64 -2.52
C THR A 24 6.32 11.68 -1.79
N HIS A 25 6.71 10.42 -1.69
CA HIS A 25 5.88 9.38 -1.10
C HIS A 25 6.69 8.41 -0.26
N TYR A 26 6.02 7.81 0.71
CA TYR A 26 6.51 6.63 1.41
C TYR A 26 5.89 5.41 0.74
N ILE A 27 6.62 4.29 0.73
CA ILE A 27 6.13 3.02 0.18
C ILE A 27 6.00 2.03 1.32
N PHE A 28 4.80 1.56 1.58
CA PHE A 28 4.55 0.54 2.59
C PHE A 28 4.20 -0.78 1.94
N GLU A 29 4.62 -1.87 2.58
CA GLU A 29 4.46 -3.21 2.01
C GLU A 29 4.07 -4.22 3.09
N ARG A 30 3.21 -5.16 2.71
CA ARG A 30 2.89 -6.34 3.51
C ARG A 30 2.46 -7.46 2.57
N ASP A 31 3.13 -8.62 2.69
CA ASP A 31 2.77 -9.83 1.93
C ASP A 31 2.70 -9.62 0.41
N GLY A 32 3.57 -8.76 -0.11
CA GLY A 32 3.62 -8.50 -1.55
C GLY A 32 2.68 -7.41 -2.03
N PHE A 33 1.88 -6.82 -1.15
CA PHE A 33 1.04 -5.67 -1.48
C PHE A 33 1.73 -4.39 -1.05
N VAL A 34 1.61 -3.35 -1.87
CA VAL A 34 2.24 -2.06 -1.60
C VAL A 34 1.24 -0.94 -1.71
N ALA A 35 1.49 0.14 -0.99
CA ALA A 35 0.71 1.36 -1.09
C ALA A 35 1.64 2.56 -0.99
N LEU A 36 1.35 3.58 -1.76
CA LEU A 36 2.07 4.85 -1.72
C LEU A 36 1.33 5.80 -0.80
N VAL A 37 2.05 6.40 0.14
CA VAL A 37 1.49 7.38 1.06
C VAL A 37 2.23 8.68 0.86
N GLU A 38 1.50 9.76 0.58
CA GLU A 38 2.11 11.06 0.36
C GLU A 38 2.91 11.52 1.58
N ARG A 39 4.05 12.12 1.31
CA ARG A 39 4.84 12.79 2.34
C ARG A 39 4.44 14.26 2.37
N ASN A 40 3.98 14.74 3.51
CA ASN A 40 3.64 16.15 3.61
C ASN A 40 4.89 16.99 3.88
N LYS A 41 4.75 18.31 3.92
CA LYS A 41 5.89 19.22 4.05
C LYS A 41 6.67 19.05 5.33
N GLU A 42 6.01 18.59 6.38
CA GLU A 42 6.66 18.36 7.68
C GLU A 42 7.25 16.96 7.81
N GLY A 43 7.23 16.17 6.73
CA GLY A 43 7.73 14.81 6.75
C GLY A 43 6.74 13.78 7.27
N GLY A 44 5.53 14.20 7.61
CA GLY A 44 4.48 13.30 8.06
C GLY A 44 3.76 12.63 6.90
N PHE A 45 2.61 12.02 7.19
CA PHE A 45 1.85 11.26 6.21
C PHE A 45 0.66 12.07 5.69
N GLY A 46 0.53 12.12 4.37
CA GLY A 46 -0.60 12.73 3.70
C GLY A 46 -1.58 11.66 3.21
N ASN A 47 -2.08 11.84 1.99
CA ASN A 47 -3.06 10.95 1.43
C ASN A 47 -2.50 9.55 1.18
N ILE A 48 -3.33 8.55 1.43
CA ILE A 48 -2.98 7.14 1.24
C ILE A 48 -3.54 6.71 -0.11
N GLY A 49 -2.66 6.25 -1.00
CA GLY A 49 -3.08 5.74 -2.29
C GLY A 49 -3.68 4.35 -2.18
N ALA A 50 -4.38 3.93 -3.21
CA ALA A 50 -4.94 2.58 -3.25
C ALA A 50 -3.80 1.56 -3.33
N PRO A 51 -3.88 0.45 -2.55
CA PRO A 51 -2.83 -0.55 -2.58
C PRO A 51 -2.87 -1.37 -3.87
N GLY A 52 -1.73 -1.94 -4.21
CA GLY A 52 -1.58 -2.81 -5.36
C GLY A 52 -0.64 -3.95 -5.07
N LEU A 53 -0.47 -4.83 -6.06
CA LEU A 53 0.42 -5.98 -5.95
C LEU A 53 1.81 -5.59 -6.48
N LEU A 54 2.83 -5.86 -5.69
CA LEU A 54 4.21 -5.62 -6.12
C LEU A 54 4.59 -6.63 -7.21
N VAL A 55 5.08 -6.14 -8.34
CA VAL A 55 5.51 -6.99 -9.44
C VAL A 55 7.02 -6.94 -9.58
N GLU A 56 7.60 -7.99 -10.19
CA GLU A 56 9.04 -8.20 -10.22
C GLU A 56 9.85 -7.06 -10.83
N GLN A 57 9.24 -6.28 -11.69
CA GLN A 57 9.95 -5.22 -12.40
C GLN A 57 9.99 -3.90 -11.65
N GLY A 58 9.70 -3.93 -10.36
CA GLY A 58 9.81 -2.75 -9.51
C GLY A 58 8.63 -1.82 -9.52
N GLY A 59 7.57 -2.19 -10.22
CA GLY A 59 6.32 -1.45 -10.19
C GLY A 59 5.27 -2.18 -9.37
N PHE A 60 4.05 -1.70 -9.42
CA PHE A 60 2.96 -2.44 -8.81
C PHE A 60 1.71 -2.41 -9.68
N ALA A 61 0.92 -3.48 -9.57
CA ALA A 61 -0.31 -3.65 -10.33
C ALA A 61 -1.50 -3.21 -9.48
N ALA A 62 -2.32 -2.35 -10.03
CA ALA A 62 -3.51 -1.87 -9.34
C ALA A 62 -4.61 -2.94 -9.36
N LEU A 63 -5.38 -3.01 -8.29
CA LEU A 63 -6.55 -3.87 -8.24
C LEU A 63 -7.70 -3.16 -8.95
N VAL A 64 -8.20 -3.75 -10.01
CA VAL A 64 -9.33 -3.21 -10.77
C VAL A 64 -10.42 -4.28 -10.90
N TRP A 65 -11.64 -3.83 -11.12
CA TRP A 65 -12.80 -4.72 -11.26
C TRP A 65 -13.29 -4.67 -12.70
N ARG A 66 -13.35 -5.84 -13.33
CA ARG A 66 -13.83 -5.98 -14.71
C ARG A 66 -14.96 -7.00 -14.70
N ASN A 67 -16.13 -6.56 -15.11
CA ASN A 67 -17.32 -7.45 -15.14
C ASN A 67 -17.56 -8.12 -13.79
N GLY A 68 -17.34 -7.40 -12.70
CA GLY A 68 -17.54 -7.93 -11.35
C GLY A 68 -16.41 -8.81 -10.84
N GLU A 69 -15.33 -8.97 -11.61
CA GLU A 69 -14.19 -9.80 -11.21
C GLU A 69 -12.96 -8.96 -10.93
N PRO A 70 -12.19 -9.32 -9.87
CA PRO A 70 -11.00 -8.55 -9.51
C PRO A 70 -9.78 -8.97 -10.34
N TRP A 71 -9.02 -7.97 -10.79
CA TRP A 71 -7.80 -8.18 -11.56
C TRP A 71 -6.69 -7.26 -11.05
N PHE A 72 -5.46 -7.77 -11.05
CA PHE A 72 -4.28 -6.92 -10.86
C PHE A 72 -3.77 -6.54 -12.24
N VAL A 73 -3.67 -5.23 -12.49
CA VAL A 73 -3.33 -4.72 -13.81
C VAL A 73 -2.22 -3.69 -13.72
N ALA A 74 -1.20 -3.88 -14.53
CA ALA A 74 -0.12 -2.93 -14.76
C ALA A 74 0.27 -3.03 -16.21
N ARG A 75 1.15 -2.14 -16.64
CA ARG A 75 1.63 -2.19 -18.02
C ARG A 75 2.35 -3.51 -18.28
N GLY A 76 1.83 -4.29 -19.22
CA GLY A 76 2.42 -5.59 -19.55
C GLY A 76 2.13 -6.68 -18.53
N PHE A 77 1.21 -6.44 -17.62
CA PHE A 77 0.87 -7.41 -16.58
C PHE A 77 -0.61 -7.41 -16.31
N GLU A 78 -1.23 -8.58 -16.39
CA GLU A 78 -2.64 -8.76 -16.01
C GLU A 78 -2.77 -10.12 -15.36
N GLN A 79 -3.33 -10.13 -14.17
CA GLN A 79 -3.53 -11.37 -13.43
C GLN A 79 -4.82 -11.28 -12.64
N ARG A 80 -5.64 -12.31 -12.74
CA ARG A 80 -6.87 -12.35 -11.96
C ARG A 80 -6.51 -12.48 -10.48
N ALA A 81 -7.14 -11.65 -9.65
CA ALA A 81 -6.93 -11.70 -8.21
C ALA A 81 -7.76 -12.84 -7.61
N THR A 82 -7.17 -13.56 -6.65
CA THR A 82 -7.89 -14.59 -5.91
C THR A 82 -8.70 -13.93 -4.80
N GLY A 83 -9.68 -14.67 -4.25
CA GLY A 83 -10.44 -14.19 -3.11
C GLY A 83 -9.55 -13.90 -1.90
N GLU A 84 -8.53 -14.72 -1.69
CA GLU A 84 -7.57 -14.50 -0.60
C GLU A 84 -6.78 -13.22 -0.82
N GLN A 85 -6.37 -12.95 -2.05
CA GLN A 85 -5.65 -11.72 -2.36
C GLN A 85 -6.52 -10.48 -2.12
N VAL A 86 -7.78 -10.53 -2.53
CA VAL A 86 -8.70 -9.43 -2.31
C VAL A 86 -8.89 -9.18 -0.82
N THR A 87 -9.07 -10.23 -0.04
CA THR A 87 -9.21 -10.12 1.41
C THR A 87 -7.94 -9.54 2.04
N SER A 88 -6.78 -10.02 1.61
CA SER A 88 -5.49 -9.56 2.16
C SER A 88 -5.20 -8.11 1.83
N ILE A 89 -5.49 -7.68 0.60
CA ILE A 89 -5.23 -6.29 0.21
C ILE A 89 -6.19 -5.33 0.92
N ARG A 90 -7.42 -5.74 1.15
CA ARG A 90 -8.38 -4.93 1.91
C ARG A 90 -7.97 -4.81 3.38
N SER A 91 -7.49 -5.91 3.96
CA SER A 91 -6.99 -5.90 5.33
C SER A 91 -5.77 -4.99 5.45
N PHE A 92 -4.86 -5.06 4.49
CA PHE A 92 -3.69 -4.20 4.44
C PHE A 92 -4.10 -2.73 4.36
N ALA A 93 -5.03 -2.40 3.46
CA ALA A 93 -5.51 -1.03 3.31
C ALA A 93 -6.15 -0.52 4.59
N TYR A 94 -6.96 -1.35 5.24
CA TYR A 94 -7.61 -0.98 6.49
C TYR A 94 -6.60 -0.73 7.61
N ASP A 95 -5.63 -1.62 7.77
CA ASP A 95 -4.61 -1.50 8.81
C ASP A 95 -3.72 -0.29 8.58
N LEU A 96 -3.35 -0.05 7.32
CA LEU A 96 -2.55 1.11 6.96
C LEU A 96 -3.29 2.41 7.27
N GLU A 97 -4.53 2.50 6.84
CA GLU A 97 -5.36 3.67 7.07
C GLU A 97 -5.59 3.92 8.55
N SER A 98 -5.91 2.86 9.30
CA SER A 98 -6.15 2.97 10.74
C SER A 98 -4.92 3.43 11.50
N SER A 99 -3.72 3.03 11.04
CA SER A 99 -2.47 3.37 11.70
C SER A 99 -2.01 4.80 11.39
N LEU A 100 -2.36 5.31 10.22
CA LEU A 100 -1.85 6.61 9.75
C LEU A 100 -2.82 7.76 9.93
N LYS A 101 -4.11 7.49 10.07
CA LYS A 101 -5.08 8.57 10.28
C LYS A 101 -4.92 9.19 11.65
N PRO A 102 -4.92 10.53 11.73
CA PRO A 102 -4.89 11.18 13.03
C PRO A 102 -6.17 10.87 13.80
N ARG A 103 -6.03 10.70 15.09
CA ARG A 103 -7.18 10.52 15.97
C ARG A 103 -7.90 11.85 16.13
N GLN A 104 -9.17 11.78 16.07
CA GLN A 104 -10.01 12.93 16.33
C GLN A 104 -10.54 12.89 17.74
#